data_3c8326858ab59cba41b87f40d75f214e
#
_entry.id   3c8326858ab59cba41b87f40d75f214e
#
_cell.length_a   1.000
_cell.length_b   1.000
_cell.length_c   1.000
_cell.angle_alpha   90.00
_cell.angle_beta   90.00
_cell.angle_gamma   90.00
#
_symmetry.space_group_name_H-M   'P 1'
#
loop_
_entity.id
_entity.type
_entity.pdbx_description
1 polymer ?
#
loop_
_entity_poly.entity_id
_entity_poly.type
_entity_poly.pdbx_seq_one_letter_code
_entity_poly.pdbx_strand_id
1 'polypeptide(L)'
;MKAFEYVGATSVDQALKALTPGSAAMAGGTDLMNRMKDYVTSPDRVVYLNDVKELAGISGDSTSGVTILAGTRLADILASESIKKSYSALWQTTSEVGTPQIRNMASVGGNLMQHPRCWYYRSGFGLLPKSADGKHMLRDGDNRYASIFMTDGDALYAHPSSLAIPLIALGAKATLIGPEGERTIDVADLYKIPVSNTDSLFTAKSGEILKSISLPAATGKNGSFEARHKQAHDWPLVMASASLTFSGDTVSDARVAVYGVAPLPWRSKAAEEAIKGKAVTVETARAAAAEGAKPLTMNAYKVAMLKTVITRTLCVTVGNRYWEA
;
A
#
# COMPACT_ATOMS: atom_id res chain seq x y z
N MET A 1 -4.70 -12.23 23.65
CA MET A 1 -4.61 -10.76 23.70
C MET A 1 -4.43 -10.35 25.15
N LYS A 2 -3.41 -9.54 25.44
CA LYS A 2 -3.25 -8.93 26.78
C LYS A 2 -4.34 -7.91 27.04
N ALA A 3 -4.61 -7.62 28.34
CA ALA A 3 -5.42 -6.47 28.74
C ALA A 3 -4.72 -5.17 28.31
N PHE A 4 -5.49 -4.16 27.95
CA PHE A 4 -5.01 -2.84 27.53
C PHE A 4 -6.00 -1.77 27.97
N GLU A 5 -5.51 -0.55 28.12
CA GLU A 5 -6.37 0.63 28.32
C GLU A 5 -6.99 1.03 26.96
N TYR A 6 -8.29 1.34 26.97
CA TYR A 6 -8.98 1.84 25.76
C TYR A 6 -9.28 3.33 25.92
N VAL A 7 -8.91 4.13 24.91
CA VAL A 7 -9.21 5.56 24.84
C VAL A 7 -9.96 5.85 23.55
N GLY A 8 -11.22 6.24 23.62
CA GLY A 8 -12.02 6.72 22.50
C GLY A 8 -11.76 8.21 22.28
N ALA A 9 -10.94 8.58 21.30
CA ALA A 9 -10.70 9.97 20.96
C ALA A 9 -11.82 10.52 20.09
N THR A 10 -12.26 11.77 20.35
CA THR A 10 -13.27 12.49 19.56
C THR A 10 -12.70 13.71 18.83
N SER A 11 -11.42 14.02 19.05
CA SER A 11 -10.65 15.04 18.32
C SER A 11 -9.22 14.60 18.08
N VAL A 12 -8.55 15.23 17.11
CA VAL A 12 -7.11 15.00 16.84
C VAL A 12 -6.28 15.32 18.07
N ASP A 13 -6.55 16.43 18.75
CA ASP A 13 -5.83 16.82 19.97
C ASP A 13 -5.92 15.76 21.08
N GLN A 14 -7.11 15.20 21.34
CA GLN A 14 -7.28 14.09 22.29
C GLN A 14 -6.50 12.85 21.86
N ALA A 15 -6.53 12.51 20.56
CA ALA A 15 -5.81 11.37 20.03
C ALA A 15 -4.30 11.52 20.23
N LEU A 16 -3.73 12.68 19.90
CA LEU A 16 -2.29 12.96 20.07
C LEU A 16 -1.87 12.91 21.54
N LYS A 17 -2.65 13.49 22.44
CA LYS A 17 -2.38 13.42 23.90
C LYS A 17 -2.42 12.01 24.47
N ALA A 18 -3.28 11.14 23.91
CA ALA A 18 -3.41 9.76 24.36
C ALA A 18 -2.33 8.82 23.77
N LEU A 19 -1.70 9.21 22.64
CA LEU A 19 -0.65 8.44 21.96
C LEU A 19 0.71 8.65 22.65
N THR A 20 0.92 7.92 23.73
CA THR A 20 2.17 7.86 24.49
C THR A 20 3.01 6.63 24.10
N PRO A 21 4.29 6.54 24.50
CA PRO A 21 5.05 5.30 24.34
C PRO A 21 4.29 4.08 24.87
N GLY A 22 4.29 2.98 24.10
CA GLY A 22 3.53 1.78 24.43
C GLY A 22 2.07 1.79 23.94
N SER A 23 1.56 2.90 23.40
CA SER A 23 0.21 2.96 22.84
C SER A 23 0.18 2.63 21.34
N ALA A 24 -1.01 2.26 20.84
CA ALA A 24 -1.26 2.03 19.42
C ALA A 24 -2.52 2.76 18.95
N ALA A 25 -2.42 3.44 17.81
CA ALA A 25 -3.57 4.02 17.13
C ALA A 25 -4.41 2.94 16.44
N MET A 26 -5.72 2.99 16.58
CA MET A 26 -6.65 2.05 15.96
C MET A 26 -7.77 2.79 15.24
N ALA A 27 -7.89 2.59 13.93
CA ALA A 27 -9.10 2.96 13.18
C ALA A 27 -10.06 1.75 13.14
N GLY A 28 -10.41 1.21 11.98
CA GLY A 28 -11.33 0.08 11.84
C GLY A 28 -10.87 -1.25 12.44
N GLY A 29 -9.67 -1.33 13.00
CA GLY A 29 -9.15 -2.50 13.72
C GLY A 29 -8.83 -3.73 12.86
N THR A 30 -9.03 -3.68 11.56
CA THR A 30 -8.91 -4.84 10.64
C THR A 30 -7.49 -5.42 10.54
N ASP A 31 -6.47 -4.70 11.00
CA ASP A 31 -5.09 -5.19 11.14
C ASP A 31 -4.67 -5.33 12.62
N LEU A 32 -4.76 -4.25 13.39
CA LEU A 32 -4.25 -4.20 14.77
C LEU A 32 -4.89 -5.27 15.66
N MET A 33 -6.22 -5.45 15.59
CA MET A 33 -6.93 -6.44 16.41
C MET A 33 -6.44 -7.86 16.16
N ASN A 34 -6.16 -8.22 14.90
CA ASN A 34 -5.63 -9.53 14.58
C ASN A 34 -4.22 -9.72 15.17
N ARG A 35 -3.33 -8.73 15.01
CA ARG A 35 -1.98 -8.78 15.61
C ARG A 35 -2.02 -8.89 17.14
N MET A 36 -2.98 -8.24 17.80
CA MET A 36 -3.16 -8.34 19.23
C MET A 36 -3.71 -9.71 19.65
N LYS A 37 -4.64 -10.29 18.88
CA LYS A 37 -5.19 -11.63 19.14
C LYS A 37 -4.11 -12.72 19.00
N ASP A 38 -3.24 -12.55 18.02
CA ASP A 38 -2.14 -13.50 17.74
C ASP A 38 -0.87 -13.18 18.56
N TYR A 39 -0.93 -12.25 19.50
CA TYR A 39 0.18 -11.82 20.35
C TYR A 39 1.42 -11.30 19.58
N VAL A 40 1.25 -10.90 18.34
CA VAL A 40 2.31 -10.27 17.51
C VAL A 40 2.65 -8.87 18.05
N THR A 41 1.64 -8.20 18.64
CA THR A 41 1.83 -6.95 19.36
C THR A 41 0.93 -6.91 20.61
N SER A 42 1.39 -6.22 21.65
CA SER A 42 0.66 -6.09 22.91
C SER A 42 0.81 -4.68 23.43
N PRO A 43 0.11 -3.69 22.82
CA PRO A 43 0.15 -2.32 23.33
C PRO A 43 -0.51 -2.24 24.72
N ASP A 44 0.02 -1.36 25.56
CA ASP A 44 -0.56 -1.10 26.87
C ASP A 44 -1.83 -0.24 26.78
N ARG A 45 -1.93 0.56 25.69
CA ARG A 45 -3.09 1.42 25.40
C ARG A 45 -3.44 1.37 23.91
N VAL A 46 -4.74 1.35 23.64
CA VAL A 46 -5.29 1.48 22.28
C VAL A 46 -6.08 2.79 22.19
N VAL A 47 -5.68 3.67 21.27
CA VAL A 47 -6.35 4.94 21.00
C VAL A 47 -7.23 4.77 19.75
N TYR A 48 -8.53 4.80 19.95
CA TYR A 48 -9.51 4.62 18.87
C TYR A 48 -9.77 5.94 18.15
N LEU A 49 -9.66 5.92 16.82
CA LEU A 49 -9.67 7.12 15.97
C LEU A 49 -10.94 7.27 15.13
N ASN A 50 -11.81 6.26 15.03
CA ASN A 50 -12.96 6.34 14.12
C ASN A 50 -14.00 7.39 14.51
N ASP A 51 -14.00 7.86 15.76
CA ASP A 51 -14.91 8.89 16.23
C ASP A 51 -14.35 10.31 16.06
N VAL A 52 -13.10 10.41 15.56
CA VAL A 52 -12.45 11.69 15.23
C VAL A 52 -12.92 12.17 13.86
N LYS A 53 -13.96 13.02 13.85
CA LYS A 53 -14.58 13.52 12.60
C LYS A 53 -13.60 14.30 11.71
N GLU A 54 -12.62 14.96 12.29
CA GLU A 54 -11.55 15.70 11.61
C GLU A 54 -10.64 14.79 10.75
N LEU A 55 -10.71 13.48 10.94
CA LEU A 55 -9.96 12.48 10.17
C LEU A 55 -10.79 11.78 9.09
N ALA A 56 -12.06 12.15 8.88
CA ALA A 56 -12.94 11.47 7.92
C ALA A 56 -13.49 12.43 6.87
N GLY A 57 -13.44 12.05 5.62
CA GLY A 57 -14.01 12.80 4.49
C GLY A 57 -13.08 12.88 3.28
N ILE A 58 -13.70 13.31 2.17
CA ILE A 58 -13.04 13.54 0.88
C ILE A 58 -13.42 14.93 0.43
N SER A 59 -12.45 15.74 0.02
CA SER A 59 -12.66 17.11 -0.47
C SER A 59 -11.81 17.39 -1.71
N GLY A 60 -12.16 18.45 -2.43
CA GLY A 60 -11.51 18.81 -3.70
C GLY A 60 -12.15 18.13 -4.90
N ASP A 61 -11.52 18.30 -6.05
CA ASP A 61 -11.98 17.79 -7.34
C ASP A 61 -10.82 17.38 -8.25
N SER A 62 -11.13 16.93 -9.46
CA SER A 62 -10.12 16.49 -10.43
C SER A 62 -9.23 17.59 -10.97
N THR A 63 -9.63 18.85 -10.89
CA THR A 63 -8.90 20.01 -11.45
C THR A 63 -7.97 20.63 -10.43
N SER A 64 -8.37 20.68 -9.17
CA SER A 64 -7.59 21.22 -8.04
C SER A 64 -6.81 20.16 -7.28
N GLY A 65 -7.16 18.90 -7.46
CA GLY A 65 -6.70 17.77 -6.68
C GLY A 65 -7.69 17.35 -5.58
N VAL A 66 -7.48 16.19 -5.02
CA VAL A 66 -8.37 15.60 -4.01
C VAL A 66 -7.60 15.34 -2.73
N THR A 67 -8.18 15.75 -1.60
CA THR A 67 -7.71 15.39 -0.26
C THR A 67 -8.62 14.33 0.35
N ILE A 68 -8.02 13.24 0.81
CA ILE A 68 -8.68 12.12 1.48
C ILE A 68 -8.16 12.08 2.91
N LEU A 69 -9.02 12.26 3.89
CA LEU A 69 -8.65 12.18 5.30
C LEU A 69 -8.41 10.72 5.71
N ALA A 70 -7.45 10.47 6.59
CA ALA A 70 -6.93 9.13 6.89
C ALA A 70 -7.97 8.16 7.50
N GLY A 71 -8.96 8.68 8.21
CA GLY A 71 -10.08 7.91 8.78
C GLY A 71 -11.19 7.58 7.77
N THR A 72 -11.14 8.13 6.54
CA THR A 72 -12.11 7.84 5.47
C THR A 72 -12.14 6.34 5.20
N ARG A 73 -13.33 5.77 5.16
CA ARG A 73 -13.52 4.33 4.91
C ARG A 73 -13.25 3.99 3.45
N LEU A 74 -12.81 2.78 3.19
CA LEU A 74 -12.60 2.31 1.82
C LEU A 74 -13.91 2.28 1.02
N ALA A 75 -15.04 2.05 1.68
CA ALA A 75 -16.36 2.14 1.07
C ALA A 75 -16.68 3.55 0.55
N ASP A 76 -16.24 4.60 1.26
CA ASP A 76 -16.47 5.99 0.85
C ASP A 76 -15.63 6.37 -0.39
N ILE A 77 -14.41 5.80 -0.51
CA ILE A 77 -13.60 5.91 -1.74
C ILE A 77 -14.39 5.36 -2.95
N LEU A 78 -15.02 4.20 -2.77
CA LEU A 78 -15.81 3.57 -3.85
C LEU A 78 -17.08 4.34 -4.20
N ALA A 79 -17.69 5.02 -3.23
CA ALA A 79 -18.86 5.86 -3.43
C ALA A 79 -18.53 7.22 -4.08
N SER A 80 -17.25 7.61 -4.13
CA SER A 80 -16.82 8.90 -4.70
C SER A 80 -16.76 8.85 -6.22
N GLU A 81 -17.70 9.52 -6.90
CA GLU A 81 -17.69 9.65 -8.36
C GLU A 81 -16.47 10.40 -8.91
N SER A 82 -15.95 11.37 -8.16
CA SER A 82 -14.73 12.10 -8.52
C SER A 82 -13.52 11.15 -8.57
N ILE A 83 -13.35 10.31 -7.54
CA ILE A 83 -12.27 9.32 -7.52
C ILE A 83 -12.46 8.28 -8.61
N LYS A 84 -13.67 7.76 -8.80
CA LYS A 84 -14.00 6.78 -9.83
C LYS A 84 -13.64 7.24 -11.23
N LYS A 85 -13.96 8.49 -11.57
CA LYS A 85 -13.73 9.05 -12.90
C LYS A 85 -12.28 9.46 -13.15
N SER A 86 -11.64 10.06 -12.16
CA SER A 86 -10.36 10.76 -12.38
C SER A 86 -9.15 10.05 -11.79
N TYR A 87 -9.36 9.24 -10.76
CA TYR A 87 -8.33 8.45 -10.09
C TYR A 87 -8.69 6.95 -10.13
N SER A 88 -9.00 6.48 -11.35
CA SER A 88 -9.53 5.13 -11.58
C SER A 88 -8.62 4.03 -11.04
N ALA A 89 -7.29 4.23 -11.04
CA ALA A 89 -6.35 3.30 -10.42
C ALA A 89 -6.62 3.10 -8.92
N LEU A 90 -6.89 4.18 -8.19
CA LEU A 90 -7.23 4.11 -6.77
C LEU A 90 -8.58 3.44 -6.55
N TRP A 91 -9.58 3.80 -7.36
CA TRP A 91 -10.92 3.20 -7.29
C TRP A 91 -10.88 1.69 -7.57
N GLN A 92 -10.23 1.27 -8.67
CA GLN A 92 -10.07 -0.14 -9.05
C GLN A 92 -9.38 -0.94 -7.95
N THR A 93 -8.24 -0.44 -7.45
CA THR A 93 -7.54 -1.11 -6.34
C THR A 93 -8.42 -1.21 -5.10
N THR A 94 -9.14 -0.15 -4.73
CA THR A 94 -9.97 -0.15 -3.53
C THR A 94 -11.13 -1.15 -3.65
N SER A 95 -11.70 -1.33 -4.86
CA SER A 95 -12.80 -2.28 -5.09
C SER A 95 -12.41 -3.73 -4.83
N GLU A 96 -11.13 -4.04 -4.97
CA GLU A 96 -10.55 -5.37 -4.78
C GLU A 96 -10.05 -5.64 -3.34
N VAL A 97 -9.96 -4.61 -2.49
CA VAL A 97 -9.51 -4.78 -1.10
C VAL A 97 -10.57 -5.53 -0.28
N GLY A 98 -10.25 -6.75 0.12
CA GLY A 98 -11.06 -7.55 1.04
C GLY A 98 -12.53 -7.70 0.61
N THR A 99 -13.42 -7.80 1.58
CA THR A 99 -14.87 -7.89 1.38
C THR A 99 -15.55 -6.54 1.56
N PRO A 100 -16.83 -6.36 1.14
CA PRO A 100 -17.60 -5.16 1.47
C PRO A 100 -17.61 -4.84 2.97
N GLN A 101 -17.70 -5.86 3.84
CA GLN A 101 -17.67 -5.70 5.29
C GLN A 101 -16.32 -5.14 5.75
N ILE A 102 -15.22 -5.63 5.19
CA ILE A 102 -13.88 -5.10 5.48
C ILE A 102 -13.79 -3.65 5.04
N ARG A 103 -14.25 -3.29 3.83
CA ARG A 103 -14.20 -1.92 3.31
C ARG A 103 -15.07 -0.95 4.09
N ASN A 104 -16.17 -1.40 4.69
CA ASN A 104 -17.02 -0.60 5.57
C ASN A 104 -16.35 -0.25 6.91
N MET A 105 -15.33 -1.01 7.32
CA MET A 105 -14.60 -0.79 8.58
C MET A 105 -13.19 -0.24 8.37
N ALA A 106 -12.49 -0.71 7.36
CA ALA A 106 -11.12 -0.32 7.07
C ALA A 106 -11.06 1.13 6.58
N SER A 107 -10.11 1.90 7.10
CA SER A 107 -9.82 3.26 6.67
C SER A 107 -8.63 3.34 5.73
N VAL A 108 -8.49 4.44 5.00
CA VAL A 108 -7.34 4.74 4.15
C VAL A 108 -6.05 4.72 4.97
N GLY A 109 -6.01 5.42 6.10
CA GLY A 109 -4.85 5.44 7.00
C GLY A 109 -4.53 4.05 7.55
N GLY A 110 -5.55 3.29 7.97
CA GLY A 110 -5.37 1.93 8.45
C GLY A 110 -4.81 0.98 7.37
N ASN A 111 -5.21 1.16 6.10
CA ASN A 111 -4.63 0.39 4.99
C ASN A 111 -3.17 0.77 4.74
N LEU A 112 -2.84 2.06 4.73
CA LEU A 112 -1.47 2.53 4.51
C LEU A 112 -0.52 2.14 5.65
N MET A 113 -1.01 2.15 6.90
CA MET A 113 -0.23 1.88 8.11
C MET A 113 -0.34 0.42 8.59
N GLN A 114 -0.86 -0.50 7.76
CA GLN A 114 -0.93 -1.91 8.12
C GLN A 114 0.42 -2.60 8.07
N HIS A 115 0.55 -3.70 8.80
CA HIS A 115 1.78 -4.50 8.90
C HIS A 115 1.76 -5.71 7.95
N PRO A 116 2.93 -6.28 7.61
CA PRO A 116 3.04 -7.41 6.70
C PRO A 116 2.13 -8.60 7.04
N ARG A 117 1.73 -9.33 5.98
CA ARG A 117 0.93 -10.56 6.08
C ARG A 117 1.81 -11.81 6.07
N CYS A 118 3.14 -11.63 6.14
CA CYS A 118 4.08 -12.72 6.26
C CYS A 118 3.72 -13.61 7.46
N TRP A 119 3.53 -14.88 7.22
CA TRP A 119 3.14 -15.84 8.27
C TRP A 119 4.19 -15.98 9.37
N TYR A 120 5.51 -15.89 9.07
CA TYR A 120 6.54 -15.85 10.12
C TYR A 120 6.33 -14.64 11.05
N TYR A 121 6.10 -13.46 10.48
CA TYR A 121 5.76 -12.27 11.26
C TYR A 121 4.49 -12.47 12.09
N ARG A 122 3.43 -13.01 11.46
CA ARG A 122 2.13 -13.24 12.12
C ARG A 122 2.17 -14.35 13.16
N SER A 123 3.16 -15.23 13.10
CA SER A 123 3.43 -16.26 14.12
C SER A 123 4.41 -15.80 15.21
N GLY A 124 4.75 -14.51 15.27
CA GLY A 124 5.54 -13.93 16.36
C GLY A 124 7.06 -13.98 16.18
N PHE A 125 7.57 -14.42 15.01
CA PHE A 125 9.02 -14.47 14.76
C PHE A 125 9.65 -13.13 14.35
N GLY A 126 8.86 -12.03 14.36
CA GLY A 126 9.33 -10.69 14.02
C GLY A 126 9.38 -10.41 12.51
N LEU A 127 9.79 -9.17 12.17
CA LEU A 127 9.90 -8.68 10.79
C LEU A 127 11.09 -9.29 10.04
N LEU A 128 12.15 -9.61 10.77
CA LEU A 128 13.39 -10.20 10.28
C LEU A 128 13.60 -11.57 10.97
N PRO A 129 12.78 -12.58 10.60
CA PRO A 129 12.65 -13.81 11.36
C PRO A 129 13.93 -14.64 11.27
N LYS A 130 14.55 -14.93 12.43
CA LYS A 130 15.73 -15.80 12.55
C LYS A 130 15.42 -16.96 13.49
N SER A 131 15.90 -18.14 13.15
CA SER A 131 15.87 -19.32 14.01
C SER A 131 16.91 -19.22 15.12
N ALA A 132 16.87 -20.13 16.08
CA ALA A 132 17.79 -20.15 17.23
C ALA A 132 19.28 -20.28 16.81
N ASP A 133 19.55 -20.95 15.68
CA ASP A 133 20.87 -21.07 15.08
C ASP A 133 21.27 -19.89 14.18
N GLY A 134 20.45 -18.80 14.17
CA GLY A 134 20.74 -17.57 13.45
C GLY A 134 20.37 -17.55 11.96
N LYS A 135 19.84 -18.67 11.42
CA LYS A 135 19.42 -18.74 10.01
C LYS A 135 18.17 -17.91 9.77
N HIS A 136 18.08 -17.33 8.58
CA HIS A 136 16.94 -16.52 8.19
C HIS A 136 15.75 -17.40 7.79
N MET A 137 14.74 -17.52 8.65
CA MET A 137 13.63 -18.44 8.48
C MET A 137 12.85 -18.27 7.17
N LEU A 138 12.67 -17.02 6.70
CA LEU A 138 11.95 -16.77 5.46
C LEU A 138 12.81 -17.07 4.22
N ARG A 139 14.13 -16.86 4.28
CA ARG A 139 15.05 -17.15 3.18
C ARG A 139 15.20 -18.66 2.94
N ASP A 140 15.36 -19.38 4.03
CA ASP A 140 15.69 -20.81 4.01
C ASP A 140 14.45 -21.72 4.10
N GLY A 141 13.28 -21.15 4.43
CA GLY A 141 12.01 -21.85 4.56
C GLY A 141 11.02 -21.56 3.44
N ASP A 142 9.72 -21.53 3.76
CA ASP A 142 8.67 -21.25 2.80
C ASP A 142 8.64 -19.76 2.45
N ASN A 143 9.23 -19.44 1.31
CA ASN A 143 9.36 -18.05 0.81
C ASN A 143 8.49 -17.75 -0.43
N ARG A 144 7.47 -18.59 -0.71
CA ARG A 144 6.62 -18.45 -1.89
C ARG A 144 5.95 -17.09 -2.03
N TYR A 145 5.64 -16.40 -0.93
CA TYR A 145 5.02 -15.06 -0.93
C TYR A 145 6.00 -13.92 -0.63
N ALA A 146 7.27 -14.25 -0.45
CA ALA A 146 8.30 -13.26 -0.16
C ALA A 146 8.57 -12.32 -1.34
N SER A 147 9.36 -11.29 -1.08
CA SER A 147 9.86 -10.32 -2.07
C SER A 147 10.76 -10.97 -3.12
N ILE A 148 10.81 -10.36 -4.30
CA ILE A 148 11.74 -10.73 -5.40
C ILE A 148 12.70 -9.58 -5.75
N PHE A 149 12.50 -8.41 -5.13
CA PHE A 149 13.44 -7.28 -5.14
C PHE A 149 13.95 -7.04 -3.73
N MET A 150 15.13 -6.43 -3.62
CA MET A 150 15.80 -6.13 -2.35
C MET A 150 16.10 -7.39 -1.50
N THR A 151 16.27 -8.53 -2.16
CA THR A 151 16.43 -9.83 -1.49
C THR A 151 17.83 -10.07 -0.94
N ASP A 152 18.77 -9.17 -1.14
CA ASP A 152 20.11 -9.24 -0.52
C ASP A 152 20.07 -8.87 0.98
N GLY A 153 19.02 -8.14 1.42
CA GLY A 153 18.79 -7.80 2.82
C GLY A 153 17.96 -8.81 3.61
N ASP A 154 17.76 -8.55 4.90
CA ASP A 154 16.97 -9.41 5.80
C ASP A 154 15.45 -9.15 5.75
N ALA A 155 15.00 -8.00 5.24
CA ALA A 155 13.59 -7.68 5.11
C ALA A 155 13.02 -8.31 3.83
N LEU A 156 12.54 -9.55 3.94
CA LEU A 156 12.07 -10.35 2.80
C LEU A 156 10.55 -10.43 2.66
N TYR A 157 9.79 -9.89 3.59
CA TYR A 157 8.33 -9.81 3.50
C TYR A 157 7.91 -8.91 2.32
N ALA A 158 6.71 -9.14 1.78
CA ALA A 158 6.12 -8.23 0.81
C ALA A 158 5.38 -7.08 1.51
N HIS A 159 5.51 -5.86 0.97
CA HIS A 159 4.77 -4.68 1.45
C HIS A 159 3.25 -4.94 1.46
N PRO A 160 2.52 -4.62 2.54
CA PRO A 160 1.14 -5.09 2.70
C PRO A 160 0.05 -4.14 2.15
N SER A 161 0.36 -2.86 1.92
CA SER A 161 -0.67 -1.89 1.51
C SER A 161 -0.86 -1.89 0.00
N SER A 162 -2.01 -2.37 -0.46
CA SER A 162 -2.39 -2.26 -1.87
C SER A 162 -2.71 -0.82 -2.26
N LEU A 163 -3.29 0.01 -1.37
CA LEU A 163 -3.59 1.42 -1.66
C LEU A 163 -2.33 2.29 -1.86
N ALA A 164 -1.21 1.94 -1.23
CA ALA A 164 0.05 2.66 -1.44
C ALA A 164 0.46 2.69 -2.92
N ILE A 165 0.14 1.65 -3.67
CA ILE A 165 0.58 1.47 -5.05
C ILE A 165 -0.06 2.50 -6.00
N PRO A 166 -1.41 2.59 -6.12
CA PRO A 166 -2.02 3.63 -6.95
C PRO A 166 -1.70 5.04 -6.43
N LEU A 167 -1.61 5.26 -5.12
CA LEU A 167 -1.27 6.56 -4.56
C LEU A 167 0.14 7.01 -4.98
N ILE A 168 1.12 6.11 -4.98
CA ILE A 168 2.48 6.39 -5.47
C ILE A 168 2.49 6.64 -6.97
N ALA A 169 1.79 5.83 -7.75
CA ALA A 169 1.67 6.04 -9.20
C ALA A 169 1.00 7.38 -9.53
N LEU A 170 0.03 7.80 -8.73
CA LEU A 170 -0.65 9.09 -8.87
C LEU A 170 0.14 10.28 -8.30
N GLY A 171 1.28 10.06 -7.66
CA GLY A 171 2.11 11.12 -7.07
C GLY A 171 1.51 11.74 -5.82
N ALA A 172 0.78 10.97 -5.04
CA ALA A 172 0.13 11.42 -3.82
C ALA A 172 1.13 11.76 -2.71
N LYS A 173 0.74 12.72 -1.85
CA LYS A 173 1.47 13.10 -0.63
C LYS A 173 0.68 12.70 0.61
N ALA A 174 1.40 12.35 1.66
CA ALA A 174 0.88 12.02 2.98
C ALA A 174 1.18 13.14 3.96
N THR A 175 0.15 13.63 4.68
CA THR A 175 0.31 14.58 5.78
C THR A 175 0.21 13.83 7.09
N LEU A 176 1.26 13.93 7.89
CA LEU A 176 1.35 13.42 9.26
C LEU A 176 1.14 14.58 10.22
N ILE A 177 0.48 14.33 11.34
CA ILE A 177 0.30 15.30 12.43
C ILE A 177 0.77 14.68 13.74
N GLY A 178 1.49 15.45 14.54
CA GLY A 178 2.01 15.04 15.83
C GLY A 178 2.25 16.22 16.76
N PRO A 179 2.91 16.02 17.90
CA PRO A 179 3.18 17.09 18.86
C PRO A 179 3.97 18.29 18.31
N GLU A 180 4.77 18.06 17.27
CA GLU A 180 5.58 19.10 16.60
C GLU A 180 4.83 19.82 15.47
N GLY A 181 3.55 19.51 15.26
CA GLY A 181 2.72 20.06 14.17
C GLY A 181 2.56 19.08 13.02
N GLU A 182 2.31 19.64 11.82
CA GLU A 182 2.07 18.89 10.60
C GLU A 182 3.31 18.88 9.70
N ARG A 183 3.51 17.74 9.03
CA ARG A 183 4.50 17.63 7.94
C ARG A 183 3.93 16.80 6.79
N THR A 184 4.31 17.15 5.58
CA THR A 184 3.87 16.47 4.36
C THR A 184 5.08 15.84 3.66
N ILE A 185 4.93 14.58 3.27
CA ILE A 185 5.94 13.78 2.56
C ILE A 185 5.29 13.09 1.36
N ASP A 186 6.08 12.56 0.45
CA ASP A 186 5.54 11.69 -0.59
C ASP A 186 5.06 10.37 0.04
N VAL A 187 4.00 9.76 -0.48
CA VAL A 187 3.48 8.48 0.05
C VAL A 187 4.54 7.38 0.01
N ALA A 188 5.46 7.43 -0.95
CA ALA A 188 6.59 6.50 -1.03
C ALA A 188 7.51 6.60 0.20
N ASP A 189 7.70 7.80 0.74
CA ASP A 189 8.58 8.08 1.87
C ASP A 189 7.92 7.79 3.24
N LEU A 190 6.66 7.35 3.25
CA LEU A 190 5.99 6.90 4.46
C LEU A 190 6.61 5.61 5.03
N TYR A 191 7.32 4.87 4.22
CA TYR A 191 7.83 3.52 4.54
C TYR A 191 9.34 3.48 4.62
N LYS A 192 9.85 2.62 5.50
CA LYS A 192 11.28 2.34 5.62
C LYS A 192 11.52 0.85 5.87
N ILE A 193 12.72 0.39 5.55
CA ILE A 193 13.15 -0.98 5.84
C ILE A 193 13.64 -1.04 7.29
N PRO A 194 13.11 -1.96 8.11
CA PRO A 194 13.61 -2.18 9.46
C PRO A 194 14.99 -2.84 9.41
N VAL A 195 15.88 -2.47 10.32
CA VAL A 195 17.18 -3.11 10.53
C VAL A 195 17.17 -4.03 11.75
N SER A 196 16.11 -3.96 12.57
CA SER A 196 15.84 -4.83 13.71
C SER A 196 14.36 -5.20 13.81
N ASN A 197 14.04 -6.22 14.60
CA ASN A 197 12.63 -6.63 14.84
C ASN A 197 11.82 -5.62 15.67
N THR A 198 12.49 -4.67 16.31
CA THR A 198 11.88 -3.60 17.12
C THR A 198 11.65 -2.31 16.34
N ASP A 199 12.19 -2.22 15.12
CA ASP A 199 12.06 -1.02 14.31
C ASP A 199 10.66 -0.83 13.75
N SER A 200 10.29 0.43 13.58
CA SER A 200 9.09 0.80 12.84
C SER A 200 9.27 0.53 11.34
N LEU A 201 8.18 0.14 10.68
CA LEU A 201 8.07 0.06 9.21
C LEU A 201 7.84 1.44 8.57
N PHE A 202 7.56 2.43 9.40
CA PHE A 202 7.10 3.75 8.96
C PHE A 202 8.09 4.84 9.38
N THR A 203 8.13 5.90 8.59
CA THR A 203 8.90 7.11 8.91
C THR A 203 8.14 8.06 9.84
N ALA A 204 6.89 7.71 10.19
CA ALA A 204 6.12 8.40 11.23
C ALA A 204 6.90 8.37 12.55
N LYS A 205 7.03 9.54 13.19
CA LYS A 205 7.65 9.70 14.50
C LYS A 205 6.71 9.20 15.60
N SER A 206 7.26 8.97 16.80
CA SER A 206 6.44 8.65 17.96
C SER A 206 5.41 9.75 18.23
N GLY A 207 4.15 9.37 18.44
CA GLY A 207 3.05 10.32 18.64
C GLY A 207 2.50 10.95 17.36
N GLU A 208 3.05 10.65 16.17
CA GLU A 208 2.44 11.09 14.91
C GLU A 208 1.36 10.10 14.44
N ILE A 209 0.29 10.66 13.86
CA ILE A 209 -0.72 9.92 13.11
C ILE A 209 -0.79 10.41 11.67
N LEU A 210 -1.19 9.55 10.75
CA LEU A 210 -1.53 9.95 9.39
C LEU A 210 -2.84 10.75 9.44
N LYS A 211 -2.80 12.00 8.97
CA LYS A 211 -3.94 12.92 8.91
C LYS A 211 -4.69 12.82 7.60
N SER A 212 -3.97 12.90 6.48
CA SER A 212 -4.57 12.92 5.15
C SER A 212 -3.62 12.46 4.05
N ILE A 213 -4.21 12.15 2.91
CA ILE A 213 -3.53 11.93 1.64
C ILE A 213 -4.04 12.99 0.66
N SER A 214 -3.13 13.67 -0.02
CA SER A 214 -3.46 14.60 -1.10
C SER A 214 -3.02 14.03 -2.44
N LEU A 215 -3.96 14.00 -3.39
CA LEU A 215 -3.73 13.66 -4.79
C LEU A 215 -3.60 14.96 -5.58
N PRO A 216 -2.64 15.08 -6.50
CA PRO A 216 -2.56 16.25 -7.38
C PRO A 216 -3.75 16.30 -8.33
N ALA A 217 -3.92 17.41 -9.06
CA ALA A 217 -4.86 17.49 -10.18
C ALA A 217 -4.70 16.28 -11.12
N ALA A 218 -5.82 15.72 -11.54
CA ALA A 218 -5.81 14.54 -12.39
C ALA A 218 -5.32 14.92 -13.81
N THR A 219 -4.19 14.36 -14.20
CA THR A 219 -3.61 14.52 -15.53
C THR A 219 -3.41 13.15 -16.18
N GLY A 220 -3.75 13.04 -17.46
CA GLY A 220 -3.55 11.79 -18.19
C GLY A 220 -4.53 10.68 -17.81
N LYS A 221 -4.08 9.44 -17.99
CA LYS A 221 -4.87 8.23 -17.73
C LYS A 221 -4.20 7.39 -16.65
N ASN A 222 -4.99 6.73 -15.82
CA ASN A 222 -4.47 5.87 -14.77
C ASN A 222 -5.31 4.59 -14.64
N GLY A 223 -4.67 3.51 -14.19
CA GLY A 223 -5.33 2.22 -14.04
C GLY A 223 -4.53 1.25 -13.19
N SER A 224 -5.18 0.22 -12.70
CA SER A 224 -4.58 -0.85 -11.90
C SER A 224 -5.01 -2.22 -12.39
N PHE A 225 -4.12 -3.20 -12.23
CA PHE A 225 -4.42 -4.60 -12.44
C PHE A 225 -3.72 -5.46 -11.39
N GLU A 226 -4.39 -6.52 -10.93
CA GLU A 226 -3.83 -7.44 -9.95
C GLU A 226 -4.02 -8.91 -10.35
N ALA A 227 -3.09 -9.75 -9.91
CA ALA A 227 -3.14 -11.19 -10.00
C ALA A 227 -3.14 -11.80 -8.59
N ARG A 228 -4.07 -12.72 -8.32
CA ARG A 228 -4.28 -13.39 -7.03
C ARG A 228 -4.68 -14.86 -7.23
N HIS A 229 -4.68 -15.66 -6.16
CA HIS A 229 -5.08 -17.07 -6.24
C HIS A 229 -6.58 -17.25 -6.43
N LYS A 230 -7.40 -16.43 -5.74
CA LYS A 230 -8.85 -16.51 -5.80
C LYS A 230 -9.40 -15.37 -6.65
N GLN A 231 -10.57 -15.59 -7.24
CA GLN A 231 -11.24 -14.56 -8.04
C GLN A 231 -11.61 -13.32 -7.22
N ALA A 232 -11.96 -13.49 -5.95
CA ALA A 232 -12.35 -12.41 -5.05
C ALA A 232 -11.85 -12.66 -3.62
N HIS A 233 -11.78 -11.58 -2.82
CA HIS A 233 -11.52 -11.62 -1.37
C HIS A 233 -10.19 -12.26 -0.99
N ASP A 234 -9.17 -12.00 -1.79
CA ASP A 234 -7.81 -12.49 -1.57
C ASP A 234 -6.79 -11.36 -1.68
N TRP A 235 -5.58 -11.59 -1.16
CA TRP A 235 -4.46 -10.68 -1.33
C TRP A 235 -3.86 -10.84 -2.72
N PRO A 236 -3.48 -9.73 -3.39
CA PRO A 236 -2.72 -9.85 -4.63
C PRO A 236 -1.39 -10.58 -4.40
N LEU A 237 -1.04 -11.49 -5.28
CA LEU A 237 0.32 -12.02 -5.38
C LEU A 237 1.25 -10.96 -5.95
N VAL A 238 0.78 -10.30 -7.01
CA VAL A 238 1.40 -9.14 -7.64
C VAL A 238 0.29 -8.22 -8.13
N MET A 239 0.45 -6.92 -7.92
CA MET A 239 -0.44 -5.88 -8.44
C MET A 239 0.42 -4.74 -8.97
N ALA A 240 -0.06 -4.05 -9.99
CA ALA A 240 0.55 -2.81 -10.45
C ALA A 240 -0.51 -1.72 -10.66
N SER A 241 -0.06 -0.48 -10.54
CA SER A 241 -0.82 0.72 -10.89
C SER A 241 0.05 1.61 -11.78
N ALA A 242 -0.55 2.20 -12.79
CA ALA A 242 0.12 3.14 -13.68
C ALA A 242 -0.65 4.46 -13.77
N SER A 243 0.10 5.53 -13.91
CA SER A 243 -0.39 6.86 -14.31
C SER A 243 0.45 7.34 -15.48
N LEU A 244 -0.21 7.62 -16.61
CA LEU A 244 0.41 7.96 -17.88
C LEU A 244 -0.06 9.33 -18.36
N THR A 245 0.86 10.21 -18.70
CA THR A 245 0.59 11.46 -19.39
C THR A 245 0.96 11.31 -20.86
N PHE A 246 0.23 11.94 -21.76
CA PHE A 246 0.38 11.78 -23.19
C PHE A 246 0.74 13.10 -23.90
N SER A 247 1.50 12.98 -24.98
CA SER A 247 1.69 14.00 -26.01
C SER A 247 1.25 13.38 -27.34
N GLY A 248 0.07 13.77 -27.82
CA GLY A 248 -0.61 13.05 -28.90
C GLY A 248 -0.90 11.61 -28.46
N ASP A 249 -0.50 10.63 -29.27
CA ASP A 249 -0.74 9.21 -28.99
C ASP A 249 0.40 8.53 -28.23
N THR A 250 1.46 9.26 -27.88
CA THR A 250 2.63 8.71 -27.18
C THR A 250 2.69 9.13 -25.73
N VAL A 251 3.22 8.24 -24.88
CA VAL A 251 3.43 8.51 -23.46
C VAL A 251 4.55 9.52 -23.27
N SER A 252 4.25 10.69 -22.74
CA SER A 252 5.24 11.73 -22.40
C SER A 252 5.84 11.55 -21.00
N ASP A 253 5.04 11.07 -20.04
CA ASP A 253 5.50 10.71 -18.70
C ASP A 253 4.74 9.50 -18.17
N ALA A 254 5.43 8.68 -17.37
CA ALA A 254 4.88 7.47 -16.79
C ALA A 254 5.32 7.30 -15.34
N ARG A 255 4.39 6.85 -14.50
CA ARG A 255 4.66 6.34 -13.15
C ARG A 255 4.04 4.97 -13.03
N VAL A 256 4.86 3.97 -12.68
CA VAL A 256 4.42 2.58 -12.51
C VAL A 256 4.88 2.10 -11.14
N ALA A 257 3.94 1.75 -10.29
CA ALA A 257 4.22 1.21 -8.97
C ALA A 257 3.68 -0.22 -8.85
N VAL A 258 4.36 -1.05 -8.07
CA VAL A 258 4.10 -2.49 -7.97
C VAL A 258 4.03 -2.96 -6.53
N TYR A 259 3.08 -3.84 -6.24
CA TYR A 259 2.82 -4.52 -4.97
C TYR A 259 3.30 -5.96 -5.00
N GLY A 260 3.63 -6.51 -3.82
CA GLY A 260 3.89 -7.94 -3.62
C GLY A 260 5.29 -8.40 -4.02
N VAL A 261 6.17 -7.48 -4.40
CA VAL A 261 7.50 -7.79 -4.98
C VAL A 261 8.68 -7.29 -4.16
N ALA A 262 8.46 -6.40 -3.20
CA ALA A 262 9.50 -5.81 -2.36
C ALA A 262 8.95 -5.54 -0.94
N PRO A 263 9.82 -5.34 0.07
CA PRO A 263 9.40 -4.94 1.42
C PRO A 263 8.86 -3.50 1.49
N LEU A 264 9.13 -2.70 0.48
CA LEU A 264 8.58 -1.37 0.24
C LEU A 264 7.67 -1.39 -0.99
N PRO A 265 6.75 -0.40 -1.16
CA PRO A 265 6.11 -0.20 -2.45
C PRO A 265 7.18 0.00 -3.51
N TRP A 266 7.15 -0.80 -4.58
CA TRP A 266 8.20 -0.79 -5.60
C TRP A 266 7.80 0.10 -6.77
N ARG A 267 8.62 1.10 -7.09
CA ARG A 267 8.44 1.89 -8.30
C ARG A 267 9.28 1.30 -9.43
N SER A 268 8.61 0.82 -10.49
CA SER A 268 9.28 0.19 -11.64
C SER A 268 9.78 1.23 -12.63
N LYS A 269 10.98 1.76 -12.38
CA LYS A 269 11.65 2.70 -13.28
C LYS A 269 11.90 2.10 -14.67
N ALA A 270 12.24 0.81 -14.73
CA ALA A 270 12.41 0.10 -15.99
C ALA A 270 11.15 0.12 -16.85
N ALA A 271 9.97 -0.12 -16.26
CA ALA A 271 8.71 -0.04 -16.97
C ALA A 271 8.36 1.37 -17.43
N GLU A 272 8.63 2.38 -16.58
CA GLU A 272 8.43 3.80 -16.91
C GLU A 272 9.25 4.21 -18.13
N GLU A 273 10.54 3.92 -18.14
CA GLU A 273 11.45 4.23 -19.25
C GLU A 273 11.09 3.42 -20.52
N ALA A 274 10.72 2.15 -20.38
CA ALA A 274 10.38 1.30 -21.50
C ALA A 274 9.14 1.77 -22.29
N ILE A 275 8.17 2.42 -21.62
CA ILE A 275 6.93 2.90 -22.26
C ILE A 275 7.03 4.37 -22.73
N LYS A 276 7.91 5.16 -22.17
CA LYS A 276 8.09 6.58 -22.52
C LYS A 276 8.44 6.77 -23.97
N GLY A 277 7.82 7.74 -24.63
CA GLY A 277 7.97 8.04 -26.06
C GLY A 277 7.26 7.06 -27.00
N LYS A 278 6.49 6.09 -26.46
CA LYS A 278 5.78 5.08 -27.26
C LYS A 278 4.26 5.19 -27.08
N ALA A 279 3.52 4.71 -28.08
CA ALA A 279 2.10 4.41 -27.92
C ALA A 279 1.93 3.17 -27.04
N VAL A 280 0.87 3.12 -26.25
CA VAL A 280 0.55 1.95 -25.41
C VAL A 280 -0.17 0.90 -26.26
N THR A 281 0.58 -0.09 -26.74
CA THR A 281 0.09 -1.30 -27.40
C THR A 281 0.40 -2.51 -26.53
N VAL A 282 -0.17 -3.67 -26.84
CA VAL A 282 0.19 -4.92 -26.16
C VAL A 282 1.69 -5.23 -26.30
N GLU A 283 2.26 -4.94 -27.45
CA GLU A 283 3.66 -5.17 -27.74
C GLU A 283 4.57 -4.25 -26.91
N THR A 284 4.34 -2.91 -26.94
CA THR A 284 5.12 -1.95 -26.16
C THR A 284 4.98 -2.17 -24.66
N ALA A 285 3.79 -2.53 -24.19
CA ALA A 285 3.54 -2.85 -22.79
C ALA A 285 4.27 -4.14 -22.34
N ARG A 286 4.38 -5.16 -23.20
CA ARG A 286 5.15 -6.39 -22.94
C ARG A 286 6.66 -6.15 -22.87
N ALA A 287 7.16 -5.16 -23.59
CA ALA A 287 8.57 -4.78 -23.53
C ALA A 287 8.96 -4.17 -22.16
N ALA A 288 7.99 -3.67 -21.40
CA ALA A 288 8.19 -3.20 -20.05
C ALA A 288 8.53 -4.38 -19.12
N ALA A 289 9.82 -4.65 -18.96
CA ALA A 289 10.30 -5.84 -18.26
C ALA A 289 10.52 -5.61 -16.77
N ALA A 290 10.42 -6.70 -15.98
CA ALA A 290 10.90 -6.75 -14.59
C ALA A 290 12.43 -6.92 -14.62
N GLU A 291 13.16 -5.83 -14.42
CA GLU A 291 14.62 -5.86 -14.31
C GLU A 291 15.07 -5.94 -12.84
N GLY A 292 16.22 -6.55 -12.63
CA GLY A 292 16.85 -6.63 -11.31
C GLY A 292 16.15 -7.55 -10.29
N ALA A 293 15.14 -8.32 -10.70
CA ALA A 293 14.48 -9.26 -9.81
C ALA A 293 15.40 -10.43 -9.45
N LYS A 294 15.54 -10.68 -8.15
CA LYS A 294 16.34 -11.79 -7.60
C LYS A 294 15.41 -12.66 -6.75
N PRO A 295 14.66 -13.60 -7.37
CA PRO A 295 13.75 -14.44 -6.64
C PRO A 295 14.48 -15.37 -5.67
N LEU A 296 13.79 -15.76 -4.61
CA LEU A 296 14.20 -16.82 -3.69
C LEU A 296 13.81 -18.17 -4.27
N THR A 297 14.07 -19.25 -3.53
CA THR A 297 13.93 -20.63 -4.00
C THR A 297 12.51 -21.02 -4.46
N MET A 298 11.45 -20.39 -3.89
CA MET A 298 10.06 -20.79 -4.15
C MET A 298 9.20 -19.70 -4.80
N ASN A 299 9.75 -18.54 -5.14
CA ASN A 299 8.96 -17.41 -5.63
C ASN A 299 9.36 -16.89 -7.03
N ALA A 300 10.12 -17.67 -7.79
CA ALA A 300 10.51 -17.33 -9.16
C ALA A 300 9.31 -17.09 -10.12
N TYR A 301 8.16 -17.73 -9.83
CA TYR A 301 6.91 -17.52 -10.58
C TYR A 301 6.45 -16.05 -10.60
N LYS A 302 6.77 -15.28 -9.54
CA LYS A 302 6.42 -13.85 -9.46
C LYS A 302 7.09 -13.02 -10.57
N VAL A 303 8.23 -13.44 -11.09
CA VAL A 303 8.94 -12.72 -12.17
C VAL A 303 8.11 -12.71 -13.45
N ALA A 304 7.61 -13.87 -13.87
CA ALA A 304 6.73 -13.96 -15.04
C ALA A 304 5.38 -13.28 -14.80
N MET A 305 4.83 -13.44 -13.58
CA MET A 305 3.58 -12.79 -13.18
C MET A 305 3.71 -11.25 -13.19
N LEU A 306 4.82 -10.70 -12.69
CA LEU A 306 5.09 -9.27 -12.68
C LEU A 306 5.08 -8.68 -14.10
N LYS A 307 5.74 -9.34 -15.07
CA LYS A 307 5.71 -8.92 -16.48
C LYS A 307 4.28 -8.86 -17.03
N THR A 308 3.48 -9.89 -16.76
CA THR A 308 2.08 -9.94 -17.18
C THR A 308 1.25 -8.86 -16.53
N VAL A 309 1.42 -8.64 -15.22
CA VAL A 309 0.67 -7.64 -14.45
C VAL A 309 1.01 -6.23 -14.93
N ILE A 310 2.29 -5.89 -15.14
CA ILE A 310 2.67 -4.58 -15.69
C ILE A 310 2.07 -4.39 -17.09
N THR A 311 2.19 -5.40 -17.98
CA THR A 311 1.60 -5.35 -19.33
C THR A 311 0.10 -5.05 -19.27
N ARG A 312 -0.65 -5.81 -18.48
CA ARG A 312 -2.10 -5.62 -18.32
C ARG A 312 -2.43 -4.28 -17.70
N THR A 313 -1.67 -3.81 -16.71
CA THR A 313 -1.85 -2.50 -16.09
C THR A 313 -1.73 -1.38 -17.11
N LEU A 314 -0.66 -1.37 -17.92
CA LEU A 314 -0.46 -0.37 -18.97
C LEU A 314 -1.61 -0.39 -19.99
N CYS A 315 -2.04 -1.58 -20.40
CA CYS A 315 -3.17 -1.74 -21.34
C CYS A 315 -4.50 -1.29 -20.72
N VAL A 316 -4.81 -1.65 -19.45
CA VAL A 316 -6.01 -1.17 -18.74
C VAL A 316 -6.06 0.35 -18.65
N THR A 317 -4.89 0.98 -18.45
CA THR A 317 -4.79 2.44 -18.34
C THR A 317 -5.30 3.17 -19.59
N VAL A 318 -5.21 2.53 -20.76
CA VAL A 318 -5.76 3.06 -22.02
C VAL A 318 -7.06 2.39 -22.47
N GLY A 319 -7.69 1.59 -21.58
CA GLY A 319 -8.97 0.91 -21.86
C GLY A 319 -8.84 -0.37 -22.70
N ASN A 320 -7.64 -0.87 -22.94
CA ASN A 320 -7.41 -2.09 -23.70
C ASN A 320 -7.34 -3.32 -22.79
N ARG A 321 -8.35 -4.18 -22.84
CA ARG A 321 -8.44 -5.44 -22.10
C ARG A 321 -8.30 -6.64 -23.03
N TYR A 322 -7.21 -6.72 -23.76
CA TYR A 322 -6.96 -7.72 -24.80
C TYR A 322 -7.10 -9.19 -24.36
N TRP A 323 -7.09 -9.47 -23.08
CA TRP A 323 -7.27 -10.83 -22.53
C TRP A 323 -8.73 -11.22 -22.28
N GLU A 324 -9.68 -10.29 -22.46
CA GLU A 324 -11.13 -10.52 -22.37
C GLU A 324 -11.78 -10.75 -23.75
N ALA A 325 -10.97 -10.67 -24.81
CA ALA A 325 -11.39 -10.84 -26.21
C ALA A 325 -11.41 -12.30 -26.65
#